data_219669809839d236efc4112263148372
#
_entry.id   219669809839d236efc4112263148372
#
_cell.length_a   1.000
_cell.length_b   1.000
_cell.length_c   1.000
_cell.angle_alpha   90.00
_cell.angle_beta   90.00
_cell.angle_gamma   90.00
#
_symmetry.space_group_name_H-M   'P 1'
#
loop_
_entity.id
_entity.type
_entity.pdbx_description
1 polymer ?
#
loop_
_entity_poly.entity_id
_entity_poly.type
_entity_poly.pdbx_seq_one_letter_code
_entity_poly.pdbx_strand_id
1 'polypeptide(L)'
;MVSLTTPVCDFGWKAPDFSLPGVDGKRWTLQDAMGPNGLLVMFICNHCPYVKAIRPRLVSDLAELRRDHGIHAIAVMSNDPTEYAEDSFDNMKQVAAEFGFPFPYVIDDTQAVAKAYGAVCTPDFFGFNRNYELQYRGRFDASRKETAPEGVRRDLFEAMKEIAATGRGPAEQIPSMGCSIKWKEA
;
A
#
# COMPACT_ATOMS: atom_id res chain seq x y z
N MET A 1 -0.72 -4.82 20.55
CA MET A 1 -0.41 -4.56 19.15
C MET A 1 0.74 -3.56 19.08
N VAL A 2 1.84 -3.92 18.44
CA VAL A 2 3.05 -3.09 18.36
C VAL A 2 2.95 -2.15 17.15
N SER A 3 3.19 -0.86 17.37
CA SER A 3 3.27 0.13 16.29
C SER A 3 4.73 0.30 15.87
N LEU A 4 4.96 0.29 14.57
CA LEU A 4 6.29 0.44 13.96
C LEU A 4 6.27 1.62 12.98
N THR A 5 7.46 2.17 12.77
CA THR A 5 7.69 3.24 11.78
C THR A 5 8.54 2.67 10.64
N THR A 6 8.20 3.03 9.40
CA THR A 6 8.93 2.56 8.23
C THR A 6 10.32 3.21 8.12
N PRO A 7 11.29 2.53 7.46
CA PRO A 7 12.54 3.16 7.07
C PRO A 7 12.34 4.33 6.11
N VAL A 8 13.39 5.09 5.88
CA VAL A 8 13.41 6.15 4.87
C VAL A 8 13.45 5.57 3.45
N CYS A 9 13.05 6.39 2.48
CA CYS A 9 13.05 6.00 1.07
C CYS A 9 14.47 5.73 0.55
N ASP A 10 14.67 4.56 -0.03
CA ASP A 10 15.88 4.21 -0.79
C ASP A 10 15.64 4.54 -2.27
N PHE A 11 15.91 5.77 -2.64
CA PHE A 11 15.66 6.30 -3.99
C PHE A 11 16.34 5.47 -5.07
N GLY A 12 15.57 5.04 -6.06
CA GLY A 12 16.06 4.26 -7.18
C GLY A 12 16.08 2.74 -6.94
N TRP A 13 15.75 2.28 -5.74
CA TRP A 13 15.68 0.86 -5.46
C TRP A 13 14.63 0.20 -6.36
N LYS A 14 15.02 -0.89 -7.02
CA LYS A 14 14.13 -1.58 -7.96
C LYS A 14 13.10 -2.44 -7.24
N ALA A 15 11.85 -2.32 -7.68
CA ALA A 15 10.76 -3.13 -7.13
C ALA A 15 11.02 -4.62 -7.32
N PRO A 16 10.98 -5.44 -6.26
CA PRO A 16 10.97 -6.88 -6.38
C PRO A 16 9.73 -7.35 -7.15
N ASP A 17 9.91 -8.34 -8.01
CA ASP A 17 8.80 -8.96 -8.73
C ASP A 17 7.93 -9.80 -7.80
N PHE A 18 6.69 -10.01 -8.19
CA PHE A 18 5.76 -10.88 -7.49
C PHE A 18 4.75 -11.48 -8.46
N SER A 19 4.07 -12.52 -8.00
CA SER A 19 2.93 -13.11 -8.66
C SER A 19 1.99 -13.64 -7.57
N LEU A 20 0.88 -12.95 -7.32
CA LEU A 20 0.01 -13.21 -6.18
C LEU A 20 -1.47 -13.31 -6.60
N PRO A 21 -2.24 -14.21 -5.94
CA PRO A 21 -3.66 -14.33 -6.22
C PRO A 21 -4.45 -13.16 -5.63
N GLY A 22 -5.33 -12.60 -6.44
CA GLY A 22 -6.22 -11.50 -6.05
C GLY A 22 -7.61 -11.97 -5.65
N VAL A 23 -8.31 -11.10 -4.91
CA VAL A 23 -9.70 -11.33 -4.52
C VAL A 23 -10.68 -11.38 -5.71
N ASP A 24 -10.26 -10.85 -6.86
CA ASP A 24 -11.00 -10.88 -8.12
C ASP A 24 -10.86 -12.19 -8.89
N GLY A 25 -10.15 -13.17 -8.35
CA GLY A 25 -9.88 -14.45 -8.99
C GLY A 25 -8.75 -14.42 -10.01
N LYS A 26 -8.09 -13.28 -10.19
CA LYS A 26 -6.94 -13.11 -11.09
C LYS A 26 -5.65 -13.23 -10.33
N ARG A 27 -4.59 -13.61 -11.05
CA ARG A 27 -3.22 -13.56 -10.54
C ARG A 27 -2.55 -12.29 -11.05
N TRP A 28 -1.95 -11.54 -10.14
CA TRP A 28 -1.34 -10.25 -10.43
C TRP A 28 0.18 -10.31 -10.29
N THR A 29 0.87 -9.88 -11.33
CA THR A 29 2.32 -9.65 -11.29
C THR A 29 2.62 -8.17 -11.11
N LEU A 30 3.88 -7.85 -10.78
CA LEU A 30 4.35 -6.46 -10.73
C LEU A 30 4.10 -5.74 -12.06
N GLN A 31 4.40 -6.40 -13.18
CA GLN A 31 4.19 -5.85 -14.51
C GLN A 31 2.71 -5.57 -14.81
N ASP A 32 1.82 -6.49 -14.44
CA ASP A 32 0.38 -6.31 -14.64
C ASP A 32 -0.17 -5.15 -13.81
N ALA A 33 0.40 -4.93 -12.63
CA ALA A 33 -0.04 -3.88 -11.70
C ALA A 33 0.45 -2.49 -12.11
N MET A 34 1.58 -2.40 -12.84
CA MET A 34 2.20 -1.12 -13.19
C MET A 34 1.29 -0.26 -14.05
N GLY A 35 1.12 1.00 -13.65
CA GLY A 35 0.41 2.01 -14.43
C GLY A 35 1.32 2.73 -15.43
N PRO A 36 0.73 3.52 -16.34
CA PRO A 36 1.50 4.22 -17.36
C PRO A 36 2.53 5.21 -16.78
N ASN A 37 2.28 5.76 -15.60
CA ASN A 37 3.13 6.76 -14.96
C ASN A 37 3.70 6.35 -13.61
N GLY A 38 3.40 5.16 -13.12
CA GLY A 38 3.93 4.63 -11.89
C GLY A 38 2.97 3.68 -11.15
N LEU A 39 3.44 3.18 -10.02
CA LEU A 39 2.73 2.20 -9.22
C LEU A 39 2.92 2.48 -7.73
N LEU A 40 1.85 2.39 -6.98
CA LEU A 40 1.86 2.33 -5.53
C LEU A 40 1.63 0.88 -5.07
N VAL A 41 2.62 0.29 -4.41
CA VAL A 41 2.48 -1.00 -3.72
C VAL A 41 2.24 -0.72 -2.25
N MET A 42 1.13 -1.25 -1.73
CA MET A 42 0.71 -1.01 -0.35
C MET A 42 0.60 -2.32 0.40
N PHE A 43 1.26 -2.40 1.54
CA PHE A 43 1.01 -3.50 2.48
C PHE A 43 -0.04 -3.03 3.48
N ILE A 44 -1.21 -3.64 3.39
CA ILE A 44 -2.36 -3.34 4.26
C ILE A 44 -2.98 -4.63 4.79
N CYS A 45 -3.83 -4.52 5.80
CA CYS A 45 -4.65 -5.62 6.29
C CYS A 45 -6.05 -5.12 6.63
N ASN A 46 -6.92 -6.01 7.05
CA ASN A 46 -8.32 -5.66 7.28
C ASN A 46 -8.60 -5.18 8.72
N HIS A 47 -7.81 -5.66 9.70
CA HIS A 47 -8.07 -5.39 11.11
C HIS A 47 -7.36 -4.15 11.66
N CYS A 48 -6.30 -3.67 11.00
CA CYS A 48 -5.43 -2.63 11.54
C CYS A 48 -6.15 -1.28 11.66
N PRO A 49 -6.18 -0.66 12.87
CA PRO A 49 -6.82 0.63 13.05
C PRO A 49 -6.18 1.76 12.24
N TYR A 50 -4.88 1.71 11.98
CA TYR A 50 -4.21 2.67 11.09
C TYR A 50 -4.73 2.59 9.64
N VAL A 51 -5.03 1.39 9.16
CA VAL A 51 -5.61 1.18 7.82
C VAL A 51 -7.08 1.61 7.81
N LYS A 52 -7.84 1.19 8.82
CA LYS A 52 -9.28 1.55 8.93
C LYS A 52 -9.49 3.06 8.96
N ALA A 53 -8.61 3.80 9.63
CA ALA A 53 -8.71 5.26 9.76
C ALA A 53 -8.57 6.01 8.42
N ILE A 54 -7.79 5.47 7.49
CA ILE A 54 -7.52 6.13 6.19
C ILE A 54 -8.30 5.53 5.04
N ARG A 55 -8.90 4.36 5.20
CA ARG A 55 -9.44 3.53 4.10
C ARG A 55 -10.38 4.26 3.16
N PRO A 56 -11.40 5.03 3.60
CA PRO A 56 -12.26 5.75 2.67
C PRO A 56 -11.52 6.81 1.86
N ARG A 57 -10.59 7.53 2.48
CA ARG A 57 -9.78 8.55 1.81
C ARG A 57 -8.75 7.91 0.88
N LEU A 58 -8.19 6.78 1.26
CA LEU A 58 -7.27 6.00 0.44
C LEU A 58 -7.96 5.56 -0.86
N VAL A 59 -9.16 5.02 -0.76
CA VAL A 59 -9.96 4.62 -1.94
C VAL A 59 -10.21 5.80 -2.87
N SER A 60 -10.63 6.93 -2.33
CA SER A 60 -10.88 8.16 -3.10
C SER A 60 -9.62 8.69 -3.77
N ASP A 61 -8.52 8.78 -3.03
CA ASP A 61 -7.25 9.31 -3.54
C ASP A 61 -6.67 8.42 -4.64
N LEU A 62 -6.74 7.10 -4.48
CA LEU A 62 -6.20 6.18 -5.48
C LEU A 62 -7.06 6.10 -6.74
N ALA A 63 -8.37 6.26 -6.62
CA ALA A 63 -9.24 6.40 -7.78
C ALA A 63 -8.89 7.66 -8.60
N GLU A 64 -8.64 8.77 -7.94
CA GLU A 64 -8.23 10.02 -8.57
C GLU A 64 -6.84 9.93 -9.22
N LEU A 65 -5.86 9.34 -8.52
CA LEU A 65 -4.51 9.12 -9.04
C LEU A 65 -4.54 8.26 -10.31
N ARG A 66 -5.36 7.21 -10.33
CA ARG A 66 -5.52 6.36 -11.51
C ARG A 66 -6.14 7.12 -12.67
N ARG A 67 -7.25 7.81 -12.43
CA ARG A 67 -8.01 8.52 -13.46
C ARG A 67 -7.24 9.69 -14.05
N ASP A 68 -6.62 10.51 -13.20
CA ASP A 68 -6.10 11.82 -13.58
C ASP A 68 -4.58 11.83 -13.76
N HIS A 69 -3.85 10.89 -13.17
CA HIS A 69 -2.39 10.90 -13.15
C HIS A 69 -1.72 9.64 -13.69
N GLY A 70 -2.49 8.62 -14.04
CA GLY A 70 -1.93 7.37 -14.58
C GLY A 70 -1.10 6.57 -13.58
N ILE A 71 -1.35 6.76 -12.28
CA ILE A 71 -0.77 5.98 -11.21
C ILE A 71 -1.72 4.84 -10.85
N HIS A 72 -1.27 3.62 -11.02
CA HIS A 72 -2.00 2.45 -10.52
C HIS A 72 -1.55 2.09 -9.10
N ALA A 73 -2.34 1.26 -8.44
CA ALA A 73 -2.03 0.78 -7.11
C ALA A 73 -2.36 -0.70 -6.99
N ILE A 74 -1.69 -1.38 -6.08
CA ILE A 74 -1.98 -2.75 -5.67
C ILE A 74 -1.82 -2.85 -4.15
N ALA A 75 -2.76 -3.49 -3.49
CA ALA A 75 -2.71 -3.75 -2.06
C ALA A 75 -2.36 -5.22 -1.81
N VAL A 76 -1.37 -5.42 -0.95
CA VAL A 76 -0.85 -6.76 -0.59
C VAL A 76 -1.14 -7.02 0.89
N MET A 77 -1.82 -8.12 1.17
CA MET A 77 -2.07 -8.59 2.54
C MET A 77 -1.12 -9.74 2.85
N SER A 78 -0.24 -9.52 3.81
CA SER A 78 0.81 -10.49 4.19
C SER A 78 0.70 -10.97 5.64
N ASN A 79 -0.32 -10.55 6.39
CA ASN A 79 -0.50 -11.00 7.77
C ASN A 79 -0.89 -12.48 7.85
N ASP A 80 -0.37 -13.15 8.87
CA ASP A 80 -0.91 -14.45 9.28
C ASP A 80 -2.31 -14.24 9.89
N PRO A 81 -3.37 -14.83 9.33
CA PRO A 81 -4.72 -14.64 9.85
C PRO A 81 -5.05 -15.50 11.09
N THR A 82 -4.11 -16.28 11.59
CA THR A 82 -4.35 -17.21 12.71
C THR A 82 -4.88 -16.51 13.96
N GLU A 83 -4.28 -15.37 14.32
CA GLU A 83 -4.73 -14.58 15.48
C GLU A 83 -5.79 -13.54 15.12
N TYR A 84 -5.84 -13.13 13.87
CA TYR A 84 -6.75 -12.08 13.38
C TYR A 84 -7.54 -12.60 12.18
N ALA A 85 -8.63 -13.31 12.48
CA ALA A 85 -9.50 -13.88 11.45
C ALA A 85 -10.07 -12.84 10.46
N GLU A 86 -10.10 -11.57 10.86
CA GLU A 86 -10.46 -10.45 9.96
C GLU A 86 -9.55 -10.36 8.73
N ASP A 87 -8.32 -10.89 8.80
CA ASP A 87 -7.35 -10.86 7.71
C ASP A 87 -7.42 -12.09 6.80
N SER A 88 -8.44 -12.94 6.95
CA SER A 88 -8.65 -14.06 6.05
C SER A 88 -8.91 -13.61 4.61
N PHE A 89 -8.63 -14.49 3.65
CA PHE A 89 -8.87 -14.21 2.24
C PHE A 89 -10.35 -13.92 1.94
N ASP A 90 -11.27 -14.62 2.61
CA ASP A 90 -12.70 -14.35 2.45
C ASP A 90 -13.08 -12.95 2.96
N ASN A 91 -12.51 -12.52 4.08
CA ASN A 91 -12.71 -11.16 4.58
C ASN A 91 -12.05 -10.10 3.68
N MET A 92 -10.94 -10.40 3.04
CA MET A 92 -10.36 -9.51 2.02
C MET A 92 -11.35 -9.24 0.88
N LYS A 93 -12.04 -10.28 0.41
CA LYS A 93 -13.08 -10.15 -0.63
C LYS A 93 -14.22 -9.23 -0.18
N GLN A 94 -14.68 -9.42 1.06
CA GLN A 94 -15.75 -8.61 1.64
C GLN A 94 -15.34 -7.14 1.78
N VAL A 95 -14.15 -6.88 2.31
CA VAL A 95 -13.63 -5.52 2.49
C VAL A 95 -13.46 -4.81 1.14
N ALA A 96 -12.88 -5.49 0.16
CA ALA A 96 -12.70 -4.92 -1.17
C ALA A 96 -14.04 -4.55 -1.83
N ALA A 97 -15.06 -5.39 -1.67
CA ALA A 97 -16.40 -5.12 -2.19
C ALA A 97 -17.10 -4.00 -1.41
N GLU A 98 -17.06 -4.03 -0.08
CA GLU A 98 -17.72 -3.05 0.78
C GLU A 98 -17.19 -1.64 0.56
N PHE A 99 -15.87 -1.47 0.44
CA PHE A 99 -15.24 -0.17 0.26
C PHE A 99 -14.99 0.20 -1.20
N GLY A 100 -15.36 -0.67 -2.15
CA GLY A 100 -15.22 -0.40 -3.57
C GLY A 100 -13.77 -0.15 -3.99
N PHE A 101 -12.86 -1.02 -3.59
CA PHE A 101 -11.42 -0.86 -3.89
C PHE A 101 -11.17 -0.66 -5.39
N PRO A 102 -10.61 0.47 -5.83
CA PRO A 102 -10.28 0.72 -7.23
C PRO A 102 -8.93 0.11 -7.65
N PHE A 103 -8.41 -0.81 -6.87
CA PHE A 103 -7.13 -1.48 -7.06
C PHE A 103 -7.25 -2.97 -6.72
N PRO A 104 -6.39 -3.83 -7.29
CA PRO A 104 -6.31 -5.22 -6.88
C PRO A 104 -5.93 -5.37 -5.40
N TYR A 105 -6.56 -6.33 -4.74
CA TYR A 105 -6.21 -6.75 -3.38
C TYR A 105 -5.75 -8.20 -3.44
N VAL A 106 -4.48 -8.44 -3.16
CA VAL A 106 -3.82 -9.74 -3.34
C VAL A 106 -3.30 -10.28 -2.02
N ILE A 107 -3.21 -11.62 -1.94
CA ILE A 107 -2.71 -12.29 -0.75
C ILE A 107 -1.28 -12.80 -0.96
N ASP A 108 -0.41 -12.47 -0.02
CA ASP A 108 0.98 -12.95 0.09
C ASP A 108 1.04 -13.99 1.21
N ASP A 109 0.46 -15.17 0.96
CA ASP A 109 0.30 -16.22 1.97
C ASP A 109 1.62 -16.74 2.53
N THR A 110 2.66 -16.83 1.71
CA THR A 110 4.00 -17.25 2.15
C THR A 110 4.78 -16.14 2.85
N GLN A 111 4.33 -14.90 2.75
CA GLN A 111 5.00 -13.70 3.26
C GLN A 111 6.34 -13.38 2.57
N ALA A 112 6.63 -14.07 1.47
CA ALA A 112 7.87 -13.88 0.73
C ALA A 112 7.95 -12.49 0.09
N VAL A 113 6.83 -11.96 -0.40
CA VAL A 113 6.80 -10.63 -1.03
C VAL A 113 7.00 -9.53 0.00
N ALA A 114 6.34 -9.60 1.15
CA ALA A 114 6.56 -8.63 2.23
C ALA A 114 8.03 -8.63 2.69
N LYS A 115 8.65 -9.80 2.81
CA LYS A 115 10.08 -9.92 3.17
C LYS A 115 10.98 -9.34 2.09
N ALA A 116 10.71 -9.62 0.81
CA ALA A 116 11.47 -9.10 -0.32
C ALA A 116 11.41 -7.56 -0.39
N TYR A 117 10.26 -6.97 -0.10
CA TYR A 117 10.08 -5.51 -0.06
C TYR A 117 10.68 -4.88 1.22
N GLY A 118 10.94 -5.67 2.25
CA GLY A 118 11.32 -5.13 3.55
C GLY A 118 10.16 -4.39 4.24
N ALA A 119 8.93 -4.83 3.97
CA ALA A 119 7.75 -4.28 4.61
C ALA A 119 7.76 -4.56 6.11
N VAL A 120 7.39 -3.58 6.93
CA VAL A 120 7.50 -3.69 8.39
C VAL A 120 6.16 -3.55 9.11
N CYS A 121 5.22 -2.82 8.51
CA CYS A 121 3.94 -2.53 9.17
C CYS A 121 2.81 -2.39 8.14
N THR A 122 1.60 -2.20 8.62
CA THR A 122 0.44 -1.83 7.83
C THR A 122 -0.16 -0.53 8.37
N PRO A 123 -0.38 0.49 7.54
CA PRO A 123 0.01 0.55 6.13
C PRO A 123 1.51 0.82 5.93
N ASP A 124 2.09 0.21 4.92
CA ASP A 124 3.45 0.50 4.45
C ASP A 124 3.37 0.77 2.95
N PHE A 125 3.79 1.96 2.52
CA PHE A 125 3.60 2.45 1.16
C PHE A 125 4.92 2.52 0.41
N PHE A 126 4.94 1.95 -0.80
CA PHE A 126 6.09 1.97 -1.71
C PHE A 126 5.64 2.57 -3.05
N GLY A 127 6.04 3.81 -3.31
CA GLY A 127 5.73 4.51 -4.55
C GLY A 127 6.85 4.39 -5.57
N PHE A 128 6.55 3.80 -6.72
CA PHE A 128 7.50 3.57 -7.82
C PHE A 128 7.15 4.42 -9.03
N ASN A 129 8.18 4.91 -9.73
CA ASN A 129 7.99 5.49 -11.06
C ASN A 129 7.76 4.38 -12.11
N ARG A 130 7.49 4.77 -13.36
CA ARG A 130 7.25 3.83 -14.46
C ARG A 130 8.45 2.93 -14.81
N ASN A 131 9.63 3.25 -14.29
CA ASN A 131 10.84 2.44 -14.44
C ASN A 131 11.06 1.48 -13.26
N TYR A 132 10.04 1.28 -12.41
CA TYR A 132 10.10 0.41 -11.22
C TYR A 132 11.10 0.87 -10.16
N GLU A 133 11.44 2.15 -10.15
CA GLU A 133 12.37 2.74 -9.18
C GLU A 133 11.61 3.38 -8.04
N LEU A 134 11.99 3.05 -6.80
CA LEU A 134 11.37 3.60 -5.60
C LEU A 134 11.63 5.10 -5.52
N GLN A 135 10.55 5.88 -5.36
CA GLN A 135 10.59 7.33 -5.25
C GLN A 135 9.82 7.85 -4.05
N TYR A 136 9.01 7.02 -3.40
CA TYR A 136 8.30 7.39 -2.20
C TYR A 136 8.20 6.20 -1.23
N ARG A 137 8.60 6.43 0.00
CA ARG A 137 8.31 5.56 1.13
C ARG A 137 7.95 6.42 2.34
N GLY A 138 6.69 6.78 2.43
CA GLY A 138 6.21 7.73 3.41
C GLY A 138 4.76 7.45 3.80
N ARG A 139 4.24 8.30 4.66
CA ARG A 139 2.89 8.19 5.19
C ARG A 139 1.83 8.59 4.16
N PHE A 140 0.59 8.17 4.42
CA PHE A 140 -0.57 8.61 3.66
C PHE A 140 -0.87 10.11 3.93
N ASP A 141 -0.97 10.45 5.20
CA ASP A 141 -1.13 11.82 5.71
C ASP A 141 -0.76 11.88 7.21
N ALA A 142 -1.09 12.97 7.87
CA ALA A 142 -0.79 13.17 9.28
C ALA A 142 -1.69 12.38 10.25
N SER A 143 -2.73 11.71 9.76
CA SER A 143 -3.58 10.87 10.61
C SER A 143 -2.83 9.61 11.08
N ARG A 144 -3.33 9.04 12.17
CA ARG A 144 -2.81 7.77 12.71
C ARG A 144 -3.96 6.77 12.86
N LYS A 145 -4.39 6.49 14.08
CA LYS A 145 -5.51 5.57 14.37
C LYS A 145 -6.87 6.25 14.27
N GLU A 146 -6.89 7.57 14.19
CA GLU A 146 -8.10 8.38 14.15
C GLU A 146 -8.21 9.07 12.80
N THR A 147 -9.45 9.40 12.43
CA THR A 147 -9.71 10.16 11.21
C THR A 147 -9.01 11.52 11.27
N ALA A 148 -8.34 11.89 10.19
CA ALA A 148 -7.69 13.18 10.08
C ALA A 148 -8.72 14.33 10.08
N PRO A 149 -8.34 15.52 10.60
CA PRO A 149 -9.17 16.71 10.46
C PRO A 149 -9.33 17.09 8.98
N GLU A 150 -10.42 17.82 8.70
CA GLU A 150 -10.65 18.38 7.37
C GLU A 150 -9.47 19.26 6.95
N GLY A 151 -9.10 19.19 5.67
CA GLY A 151 -8.00 19.99 5.12
C GLY A 151 -6.60 19.46 5.41
N VAL A 152 -6.46 18.25 5.95
CA VAL A 152 -5.13 17.62 6.12
C VAL A 152 -4.44 17.49 4.76
N ARG A 153 -3.11 17.76 4.75
CA ARG A 153 -2.33 17.60 3.52
C ARG A 153 -2.31 16.14 3.07
N ARG A 154 -2.54 15.93 1.79
CA ARG A 154 -2.55 14.60 1.15
C ARG A 154 -1.12 14.19 0.76
N ASP A 155 -0.29 13.82 1.73
CA ASP A 155 1.15 13.60 1.51
C ASP A 155 1.43 12.53 0.43
N LEU A 156 0.80 11.37 0.53
CA LEU A 156 0.94 10.30 -0.47
C LEU A 156 0.45 10.75 -1.85
N PHE A 157 -0.72 11.35 -1.90
CA PHE A 157 -1.32 11.80 -3.16
C PHE A 157 -0.42 12.80 -3.88
N GLU A 158 0.06 13.80 -3.19
CA GLU A 158 0.94 14.82 -3.77
C GLU A 158 2.28 14.23 -4.23
N ALA A 159 2.84 13.28 -3.46
CA ALA A 159 4.06 12.59 -3.83
C ALA A 159 3.88 11.75 -5.11
N MET A 160 2.81 10.98 -5.20
CA MET A 160 2.55 10.15 -6.38
C MET A 160 2.22 10.99 -7.63
N LYS A 161 1.54 12.11 -7.45
CA LYS A 161 1.30 13.09 -8.50
C LYS A 161 2.61 13.67 -9.05
N GLU A 162 3.54 14.01 -8.17
CA GLU A 162 4.87 14.49 -8.55
C GLU A 162 5.67 13.40 -9.30
N ILE A 163 5.63 12.16 -8.83
CA ILE A 163 6.26 11.02 -9.50
C ILE A 163 5.68 10.83 -10.91
N ALA A 164 4.37 10.94 -11.07
CA ALA A 164 3.72 10.84 -12.37
C ALA A 164 4.21 11.91 -13.34
N ALA A 165 4.41 13.14 -12.86
CA ALA A 165 4.81 14.28 -13.67
C ALA A 165 6.30 14.31 -13.99
N THR A 166 7.17 13.90 -13.05
CA THR A 166 8.62 14.11 -13.14
C THR A 166 9.44 12.82 -13.13
N GLY A 167 8.87 11.69 -12.74
CA GLY A 167 9.59 10.44 -12.49
C GLY A 167 10.35 10.40 -11.18
N ARG A 168 10.22 11.44 -10.35
CA ARG A 168 10.91 11.58 -9.05
C ARG A 168 9.94 11.98 -7.95
N GLY A 169 10.16 11.42 -6.76
CA GLY A 169 9.42 11.79 -5.56
C GLY A 169 10.04 12.99 -4.82
N PRO A 170 9.32 13.52 -3.82
CA PRO A 170 9.83 14.61 -3.00
C PRO A 170 11.09 14.20 -2.24
N ALA A 171 12.03 15.13 -2.09
CA ALA A 171 13.28 14.88 -1.36
C ALA A 171 13.03 14.58 0.12
N GLU A 172 12.07 15.27 0.74
CA GLU A 172 11.69 15.09 2.14
C GLU A 172 10.39 14.28 2.23
N GLN A 173 10.42 13.20 3.01
CA GLN A 173 9.29 12.30 3.21
C GLN A 173 9.16 11.97 4.69
N ILE A 174 7.93 11.87 5.15
CA ILE A 174 7.63 11.50 6.53
C ILE A 174 7.26 10.01 6.55
N PRO A 175 7.98 9.18 7.32
CA PRO A 175 7.72 7.74 7.37
C PRO A 175 6.29 7.40 7.79
N SER A 176 5.75 6.31 7.24
CA SER A 176 4.49 5.73 7.69
C SER A 176 4.65 5.10 9.07
N MET A 177 3.57 5.11 9.84
CA MET A 177 3.46 4.40 11.11
C MET A 177 2.27 3.47 11.03
N GLY A 178 2.42 2.26 11.53
CA GLY A 178 1.33 1.27 11.52
C GLY A 178 1.55 0.12 12.45
N CYS A 179 0.61 -0.82 12.42
CA CYS A 179 0.72 -2.08 13.17
C CYS A 179 1.76 -2.98 12.54
N SER A 180 2.58 -3.64 13.36
CA SER A 180 3.53 -4.66 12.87
C SER A 180 2.83 -5.71 12.01
N ILE A 181 3.49 -6.17 10.96
CA ILE A 181 3.03 -7.33 10.18
C ILE A 181 3.06 -8.56 11.09
N LYS A 182 2.01 -9.38 11.00
CA LYS A 182 1.89 -10.62 11.77
C LYS A 182 2.57 -11.75 11.00
N TRP A 183 3.81 -12.03 11.39
CA TRP A 183 4.62 -13.06 10.75
C TRP A 183 4.19 -14.45 11.23
N LYS A 184 4.15 -15.42 10.31
CA LYS A 184 3.99 -16.82 10.65
C LYS A 184 5.16 -17.30 11.51
N GLU A 185 4.88 -18.13 12.49
CA GLU A 185 5.93 -18.80 13.26
C GLU A 185 6.73 -19.74 12.33
N ALA A 186 8.01 -19.80 12.60
CA ALA A 186 8.91 -20.63 11.82
C ALA A 186 8.69 -22.14 12.09
#